data_b1029c9ac6825f218401e10cec675fe8
#
_entry.id   b1029c9ac6825f218401e10cec675fe8
#
_cell.length_a   1.000
_cell.length_b   1.000
_cell.length_c   1.000
_cell.angle_alpha   90.00
_cell.angle_beta   90.00
_cell.angle_gamma   90.00
#
_symmetry.space_group_name_H-M   'P 1'
#
loop_
_entity.id
_entity.type
_entity.pdbx_description
1 polymer ?
#
loop_
_entity_poly.entity_id
_entity_poly.type
_entity_poly.pdbx_seq_one_letter_code
_entity_poly.pdbx_strand_id
1 'polypeptide(L)'
;MLGILRSAAGTWVAKLLLSLLVVSFAVWGVSGRLMGGLAGHDSVITAGGTKVSINEYRLAYDRQLAVMSQQFGQRLTHEQAKALGVDNQVLAQLVSGAVLDEQARKLGLGLSKDRLAELTREDPAFKGPGGQFDRRAFEYRLREVGMRPEDYLKNRAQVAVRQQIVEAVSDGLKAPDTFFKAVALYRGEDRTVDYLTLPKALVEPIEAPSDSALQAYFEANKKTYAAPEYRKFSYVRLEPQDIMDTSSVTDAQVSDDYNKNKARYTTPEMRTIEQLVFKTPDEAKAALDSLKSGATFDKLVTAEGKTPADTLLGTLAKDKIADKAVADAAFALNVNEVSPVVQGAFGPVLLRVTEIKPEVVKPLAEVSDQIRKDLALGEASRILLDVHDNYEDSRAAGSSLADAAAKLKLKVVTVDAIDRSGLRPDGSIVKDLPESPALIKAAFEAEPNTENEALTTADNGFIFYEVASITPARDRTLDEVRQKVVADWTAAETAKRLTAKAQELEKRLKAGATLDVIAGELKLEKQTKRGLKREADDADFGKEGAAVMFGVGEGGTGLIPSPTSDAQILFKVAEVFEPAGADASSVPEDARKSFTAGMSDDLLDQLVAQLQTQYGVRVDQAAVAQASTR
;
A
#
# COMPACT_ATOMS: atom_id res chain seq x y z
N MET A 1 -69.03 7.79 47.01
CA MET A 1 -67.64 7.57 47.51
C MET A 1 -66.68 8.73 47.20
N LEU A 2 -66.79 9.47 46.11
CA LEU A 2 -65.92 10.61 45.79
C LEU A 2 -66.10 11.85 46.67
N GLY A 3 -67.24 12.03 47.36
CA GLY A 3 -67.50 13.15 48.26
C GLY A 3 -66.74 13.08 49.60
N ILE A 4 -66.45 11.86 50.08
CA ILE A 4 -65.75 11.65 51.37
C ILE A 4 -64.20 11.86 51.18
N LEU A 5 -63.68 11.55 50.02
CA LEU A 5 -62.27 11.83 49.65
C LEU A 5 -62.02 13.33 49.47
N ARG A 6 -63.00 14.09 49.00
CA ARG A 6 -62.86 15.55 48.79
C ARG A 6 -62.92 16.36 50.11
N SER A 7 -63.68 15.85 51.12
CA SER A 7 -63.72 16.47 52.46
C SER A 7 -62.52 16.12 53.32
N ALA A 8 -61.93 14.91 53.14
CA ALA A 8 -60.73 14.51 53.83
C ALA A 8 -59.47 15.26 53.33
N ALA A 9 -59.41 15.64 52.05
CA ALA A 9 -58.28 16.38 51.47
C ALA A 9 -58.19 17.87 51.98
N GLY A 10 -59.25 18.37 52.63
CA GLY A 10 -59.30 19.73 53.21
C GLY A 10 -58.74 19.83 54.64
N THR A 11 -58.55 18.71 55.31
CA THR A 11 -58.06 18.70 56.71
C THR A 11 -56.57 19.03 56.84
N TRP A 12 -56.21 19.70 57.94
CA TRP A 12 -54.81 20.06 58.17
C TRP A 12 -53.91 18.82 58.27
N VAL A 13 -54.42 17.66 58.67
CA VAL A 13 -53.70 16.37 58.72
C VAL A 13 -53.40 15.87 57.29
N ALA A 14 -54.33 16.01 56.36
CA ALA A 14 -54.07 15.67 54.94
C ALA A 14 -53.05 16.60 54.28
N LYS A 15 -53.08 17.88 54.66
CA LYS A 15 -52.08 18.87 54.22
C LYS A 15 -50.70 18.59 54.81
N LEU A 16 -50.63 18.16 56.08
CA LEU A 16 -49.39 17.75 56.73
C LEU A 16 -48.82 16.46 56.14
N LEU A 17 -49.65 15.47 55.84
CA LEU A 17 -49.25 14.25 55.14
C LEU A 17 -48.78 14.51 53.74
N LEU A 18 -49.46 15.39 52.97
CA LEU A 18 -49.02 15.82 51.64
C LEU A 18 -47.72 16.58 51.67
N SER A 19 -47.53 17.47 52.68
CA SER A 19 -46.26 18.19 52.87
C SER A 19 -45.13 17.24 53.27
N LEU A 20 -45.38 16.24 54.11
CA LEU A 20 -44.42 15.20 54.48
C LEU A 20 -44.06 14.30 53.29
N LEU A 21 -45.01 14.02 52.42
CA LEU A 21 -44.80 13.28 51.19
C LEU A 21 -43.97 14.08 50.18
N VAL A 22 -44.21 15.38 50.03
CA VAL A 22 -43.40 16.29 49.22
C VAL A 22 -42.01 16.43 49.78
N VAL A 23 -41.84 16.56 51.09
CA VAL A 23 -40.51 16.58 51.73
C VAL A 23 -39.81 15.22 51.60
N SER A 24 -40.52 14.11 51.72
CA SER A 24 -39.97 12.77 51.48
C SER A 24 -39.49 12.59 50.03
N PHE A 25 -40.21 13.09 49.04
CA PHE A 25 -39.76 13.09 47.62
C PHE A 25 -38.59 14.05 47.43
N ALA A 26 -38.55 15.17 48.13
CA ALA A 26 -37.42 16.10 48.03
C ALA A 26 -36.15 15.57 48.74
N VAL A 27 -36.28 14.78 49.81
CA VAL A 27 -35.16 14.22 50.60
C VAL A 27 -34.72 12.85 50.09
N TRP A 28 -35.62 12.03 49.53
CA TRP A 28 -35.33 10.63 49.16
C TRP A 28 -35.30 10.37 47.65
N GLY A 29 -35.03 11.35 46.84
CA GLY A 29 -34.43 10.93 45.58
C GLY A 29 -35.25 10.99 44.30
N VAL A 30 -36.13 12.01 44.16
CA VAL A 30 -36.47 12.44 42.81
C VAL A 30 -35.38 13.44 42.30
N SER A 31 -34.61 14.05 43.22
CA SER A 31 -33.53 14.96 42.84
C SER A 31 -32.32 14.28 42.14
N GLY A 32 -32.04 12.99 42.41
CA GLY A 32 -30.89 12.30 41.80
C GLY A 32 -31.08 11.87 40.37
N ARG A 33 -32.31 11.61 39.92
CA ARG A 33 -32.58 11.12 38.56
C ARG A 33 -33.13 12.19 37.60
N LEU A 34 -33.81 13.24 38.12
CA LEU A 34 -34.31 14.35 37.28
C LEU A 34 -33.29 15.48 37.09
N MET A 35 -32.34 15.66 38.03
CA MET A 35 -31.23 16.61 37.81
C MET A 35 -30.02 15.98 37.09
N GLY A 36 -29.85 14.66 37.11
CA GLY A 36 -28.87 13.94 36.29
C GLY A 36 -29.21 13.88 34.80
N GLY A 37 -30.49 14.11 34.43
CA GLY A 37 -30.93 14.14 33.03
C GLY A 37 -30.97 15.53 32.38
N LEU A 38 -30.69 16.60 33.14
CA LEU A 38 -30.62 17.99 32.64
C LEU A 38 -29.19 18.58 32.74
N ALA A 39 -28.25 17.91 33.43
CA ALA A 39 -26.84 18.20 33.26
C ALA A 39 -26.40 17.54 31.98
N GLY A 40 -26.35 18.28 30.89
CA GLY A 40 -25.79 17.83 29.65
C GLY A 40 -24.43 17.17 29.90
N HIS A 41 -24.16 16.09 29.19
CA HIS A 41 -22.85 15.43 29.20
C HIS A 41 -21.81 16.40 28.65
N ASP A 42 -21.25 17.28 29.51
CA ASP A 42 -20.33 18.34 29.08
C ASP A 42 -18.92 17.80 28.80
N SER A 43 -18.63 16.56 29.19
CA SER A 43 -17.29 15.97 29.05
C SER A 43 -17.35 14.50 28.62
N VAL A 44 -16.49 14.16 27.65
CA VAL A 44 -16.30 12.77 27.17
C VAL A 44 -15.38 11.97 28.09
N ILE A 45 -14.33 12.62 28.62
CA ILE A 45 -13.35 11.98 29.49
C ILE A 45 -13.19 12.83 30.76
N THR A 46 -13.08 12.15 31.89
CA THR A 46 -12.72 12.75 33.16
C THR A 46 -11.55 11.98 33.78
N ALA A 47 -10.45 12.68 34.10
CA ALA A 47 -9.28 12.13 34.78
C ALA A 47 -8.93 13.02 35.99
N GLY A 48 -9.29 12.56 37.18
CA GLY A 48 -9.18 13.40 38.38
C GLY A 48 -10.00 14.70 38.27
N GLY A 49 -9.33 15.84 38.28
CA GLY A 49 -9.93 17.18 38.07
C GLY A 49 -9.94 17.64 36.62
N THR A 50 -9.25 16.95 35.73
CA THR A 50 -9.16 17.31 34.31
C THR A 50 -10.32 16.68 33.53
N LYS A 51 -10.93 17.47 32.63
CA LYS A 51 -12.05 17.07 31.81
C LYS A 51 -11.75 17.37 30.34
N VAL A 52 -12.10 16.43 29.45
CA VAL A 52 -12.10 16.61 27.99
C VAL A 52 -13.54 16.81 27.54
N SER A 53 -13.81 17.93 26.88
CA SER A 53 -15.13 18.28 26.39
C SER A 53 -15.51 17.52 25.11
N ILE A 54 -16.81 17.48 24.80
CA ILE A 54 -17.33 16.94 23.54
C ILE A 54 -16.68 17.63 22.32
N ASN A 55 -16.46 18.94 22.40
CA ASN A 55 -15.85 19.67 21.28
C ASN A 55 -14.37 19.30 21.09
N GLU A 56 -13.60 19.12 22.17
CA GLU A 56 -12.21 18.66 22.08
C GLU A 56 -12.12 17.25 21.47
N TYR A 57 -13.03 16.34 21.85
CA TYR A 57 -13.12 15.02 21.23
C TYR A 57 -13.43 15.12 19.74
N ARG A 58 -14.46 15.90 19.35
CA ARG A 58 -14.85 16.07 17.95
C ARG A 58 -13.70 16.61 17.09
N LEU A 59 -13.02 17.65 17.54
CA LEU A 59 -11.87 18.21 16.84
C LEU A 59 -10.72 17.20 16.68
N ALA A 60 -10.48 16.38 17.71
CA ALA A 60 -9.47 15.32 17.62
C ALA A 60 -9.89 14.22 16.63
N TYR A 61 -11.16 13.84 16.64
CA TYR A 61 -11.73 12.86 15.73
C TYR A 61 -11.67 13.33 14.28
N ASP A 62 -12.13 14.54 13.97
CA ASP A 62 -12.13 15.11 12.63
C ASP A 62 -10.70 15.22 12.07
N ARG A 63 -9.75 15.59 12.92
CA ARG A 63 -8.33 15.63 12.55
C ARG A 63 -7.80 14.25 12.22
N GLN A 64 -8.08 13.26 13.06
CA GLN A 64 -7.64 11.88 12.82
C GLN A 64 -8.27 11.30 11.56
N LEU A 65 -9.55 11.58 11.33
CA LEU A 65 -10.27 11.19 10.11
C LEU A 65 -9.64 11.82 8.86
N ALA A 66 -9.25 13.09 8.93
CA ALA A 66 -8.59 13.77 7.82
C ALA A 66 -7.20 13.15 7.50
N VAL A 67 -6.40 12.85 8.54
CA VAL A 67 -5.10 12.19 8.38
C VAL A 67 -5.26 10.81 7.73
N MET A 68 -6.19 10.00 8.22
CA MET A 68 -6.44 8.68 7.66
C MET A 68 -6.99 8.77 6.22
N SER A 69 -7.90 9.71 5.95
CA SER A 69 -8.41 9.92 4.58
C SER A 69 -7.27 10.26 3.60
N GLN A 70 -6.29 11.04 4.03
CA GLN A 70 -5.11 11.35 3.23
C GLN A 70 -4.22 10.11 3.01
N GLN A 71 -4.03 9.27 4.03
CA GLN A 71 -3.25 8.03 3.92
C GLN A 71 -3.90 7.02 2.96
N PHE A 72 -5.23 6.92 2.97
CA PHE A 72 -5.98 6.04 2.07
C PHE A 72 -6.22 6.64 0.68
N GLY A 73 -5.83 7.90 0.44
CA GLY A 73 -6.04 8.59 -0.84
C GLY A 73 -7.51 8.88 -1.18
N GLN A 74 -8.43 8.66 -0.23
CA GLN A 74 -9.87 8.90 -0.40
C GLN A 74 -10.51 9.39 0.90
N ARG A 75 -11.59 10.14 0.78
CA ARG A 75 -12.33 10.61 1.95
C ARG A 75 -13.08 9.44 2.61
N LEU A 76 -12.72 9.14 3.86
CA LEU A 76 -13.39 8.12 4.65
C LEU A 76 -14.71 8.64 5.22
N THR A 77 -15.74 7.78 5.23
CA THR A 77 -16.99 8.05 5.95
C THR A 77 -16.81 7.76 7.45
N HIS A 78 -17.70 8.29 8.30
CA HIS A 78 -17.68 8.02 9.74
C HIS A 78 -17.86 6.51 10.05
N GLU A 79 -18.67 5.80 9.27
CA GLU A 79 -18.85 4.35 9.42
C GLU A 79 -17.57 3.57 9.11
N GLN A 80 -16.90 3.92 8.00
CA GLN A 80 -15.62 3.33 7.65
C GLN A 80 -14.54 3.63 8.69
N ALA A 81 -14.47 4.88 9.17
CA ALA A 81 -13.54 5.27 10.23
C ALA A 81 -13.78 4.49 11.53
N LYS A 82 -15.04 4.29 11.91
CA LYS A 82 -15.43 3.49 13.06
C LYS A 82 -15.04 2.02 12.90
N ALA A 83 -15.27 1.44 11.73
CA ALA A 83 -14.82 0.08 11.40
C ALA A 83 -13.29 -0.08 11.48
N LEU A 84 -12.54 0.99 11.17
CA LEU A 84 -11.08 1.05 11.30
C LEU A 84 -10.61 1.40 12.73
N GLY A 85 -11.51 1.57 13.70
CA GLY A 85 -11.19 1.81 15.10
C GLY A 85 -10.72 3.22 15.44
N VAL A 86 -11.01 4.22 14.60
CA VAL A 86 -10.63 5.64 14.83
C VAL A 86 -11.15 6.15 16.17
N ASP A 87 -12.37 5.78 16.56
CA ASP A 87 -12.96 6.17 17.86
C ASP A 87 -12.07 5.74 19.02
N ASN A 88 -11.63 4.49 19.02
CA ASN A 88 -10.79 3.93 20.07
C ASN A 88 -9.41 4.59 20.10
N GLN A 89 -8.82 4.86 18.94
CA GLN A 89 -7.53 5.53 18.83
C GLN A 89 -7.59 6.96 19.38
N VAL A 90 -8.63 7.71 19.01
CA VAL A 90 -8.83 9.09 19.51
C VAL A 90 -9.10 9.09 21.01
N LEU A 91 -9.93 8.17 21.50
CA LEU A 91 -10.17 8.04 22.94
C LEU A 91 -8.89 7.73 23.71
N ALA A 92 -8.09 6.78 23.26
CA ALA A 92 -6.81 6.42 23.89
C ALA A 92 -5.87 7.63 23.96
N GLN A 93 -5.73 8.38 22.85
CA GLN A 93 -4.91 9.58 22.77
C GLN A 93 -5.39 10.67 23.74
N LEU A 94 -6.69 10.92 23.81
CA LEU A 94 -7.27 11.93 24.70
C LEU A 94 -7.20 11.52 26.18
N VAL A 95 -7.35 10.22 26.48
CA VAL A 95 -7.15 9.70 27.85
C VAL A 95 -5.71 9.91 28.28
N SER A 96 -4.73 9.53 27.46
CA SER A 96 -3.31 9.75 27.75
C SER A 96 -3.01 11.25 27.96
N GLY A 97 -3.57 12.11 27.09
CA GLY A 97 -3.47 13.56 27.26
C GLY A 97 -4.06 14.06 28.58
N ALA A 98 -5.26 13.61 28.94
CA ALA A 98 -5.97 14.05 30.14
C ALA A 98 -5.26 13.64 31.43
N VAL A 99 -4.69 12.43 31.50
CA VAL A 99 -3.94 12.01 32.71
C VAL A 99 -2.62 12.73 32.85
N LEU A 100 -1.93 13.05 31.75
CA LEU A 100 -0.73 13.87 31.77
C LEU A 100 -1.03 15.33 32.13
N ASP A 101 -2.15 15.89 31.65
CA ASP A 101 -2.61 17.22 32.04
C ASP A 101 -2.96 17.28 33.56
N GLU A 102 -3.62 16.23 34.09
CA GLU A 102 -3.90 16.13 35.52
C GLU A 102 -2.60 16.01 36.35
N GLN A 103 -1.64 15.22 35.84
CA GLN A 103 -0.33 15.11 36.48
C GLN A 103 0.40 16.47 36.48
N ALA A 104 0.40 17.17 35.35
CA ALA A 104 0.97 18.49 35.22
C ALA A 104 0.33 19.49 36.22
N ARG A 105 -1.00 19.46 36.32
CA ARG A 105 -1.76 20.30 37.27
C ARG A 105 -1.39 19.98 38.71
N LYS A 106 -1.23 18.71 39.06
CA LYS A 106 -0.84 18.26 40.40
C LYS A 106 0.59 18.66 40.76
N LEU A 107 1.50 18.61 39.78
CA LEU A 107 2.90 19.03 39.93
C LEU A 107 3.06 20.57 39.90
N GLY A 108 2.01 21.34 39.57
CA GLY A 108 2.09 22.79 39.42
C GLY A 108 2.92 23.23 38.21
N LEU A 109 3.03 22.37 37.18
CA LEU A 109 3.74 22.71 35.94
C LEU A 109 2.97 23.76 35.15
N GLY A 110 3.70 24.64 34.50
CA GLY A 110 3.13 25.71 33.70
C GLY A 110 4.05 26.17 32.59
N LEU A 111 3.53 27.04 31.73
CA LEU A 111 4.26 27.66 30.64
C LEU A 111 4.15 29.18 30.73
N SER A 112 5.28 29.90 30.63
CA SER A 112 5.25 31.35 30.60
C SER A 112 4.58 31.89 29.35
N LYS A 113 3.98 33.08 29.44
CA LYS A 113 3.34 33.71 28.26
C LYS A 113 4.35 33.98 27.15
N ASP A 114 5.58 34.33 27.50
CA ASP A 114 6.64 34.60 26.50
C ASP A 114 7.02 33.32 25.74
N ARG A 115 7.17 32.19 26.44
CA ARG A 115 7.47 30.90 25.81
C ARG A 115 6.31 30.41 24.94
N LEU A 116 5.07 30.59 25.37
CA LEU A 116 3.90 30.28 24.56
C LEU A 116 3.86 31.12 23.28
N ALA A 117 4.15 32.42 23.38
CA ALA A 117 4.21 33.30 22.21
C ALA A 117 5.36 32.92 21.26
N GLU A 118 6.50 32.49 21.81
CA GLU A 118 7.62 31.97 21.00
C GLU A 118 7.25 30.70 20.27
N LEU A 119 6.72 29.69 20.95
CA LEU A 119 6.24 28.44 20.36
C LEU A 119 5.16 28.66 19.28
N THR A 120 4.33 29.68 19.45
CA THR A 120 3.31 30.04 18.44
C THR A 120 3.95 30.73 17.24
N ARG A 121 4.97 31.55 17.44
CA ARG A 121 5.72 32.22 16.35
C ARG A 121 6.59 31.25 15.54
N GLU A 122 7.11 30.23 16.18
CA GLU A 122 7.93 29.19 15.55
C GLU A 122 7.13 28.20 14.71
N ASP A 123 5.82 28.10 14.91
CA ASP A 123 4.95 27.15 14.20
C ASP A 123 4.94 27.45 12.69
N PRO A 124 5.40 26.50 11.85
CA PRO A 124 5.47 26.68 10.40
C PRO A 124 4.13 27.02 9.75
N ALA A 125 3.02 26.56 10.32
CA ALA A 125 1.68 26.79 9.80
C ALA A 125 1.26 28.28 9.79
N PHE A 126 1.94 29.11 10.60
CA PHE A 126 1.64 30.53 10.77
C PHE A 126 2.72 31.46 10.23
N LYS A 127 3.66 30.90 9.44
CA LYS A 127 4.70 31.70 8.78
C LYS A 127 4.20 32.20 7.43
N GLY A 128 4.43 33.49 7.17
CA GLY A 128 4.19 34.12 5.89
C GLY A 128 5.31 33.85 4.87
N PRO A 129 5.22 34.40 3.66
CA PRO A 129 6.21 34.20 2.59
C PRO A 129 7.66 34.59 2.99
N GLY A 130 7.82 35.48 3.96
CA GLY A 130 9.13 35.88 4.52
C GLY A 130 9.68 34.96 5.63
N GLY A 131 9.03 33.82 5.91
CA GLY A 131 9.46 32.86 6.94
C GLY A 131 9.21 33.31 8.39
N GLN A 132 8.63 34.49 8.60
CA GLN A 132 8.27 35.03 9.91
C GLN A 132 6.79 34.83 10.20
N PHE A 133 6.42 34.87 11.50
CA PHE A 133 5.03 34.77 11.94
C PHE A 133 4.16 35.84 11.29
N ASP A 134 3.06 35.39 10.68
CA ASP A 134 2.04 36.27 10.09
C ASP A 134 0.71 36.11 10.84
N ARG A 135 0.30 37.20 11.50
CA ARG A 135 -0.95 37.24 12.26
C ARG A 135 -2.18 36.95 11.39
N ARG A 136 -2.18 37.39 10.13
CA ARG A 136 -3.32 37.15 9.20
C ARG A 136 -3.39 35.67 8.82
N ALA A 137 -2.25 35.05 8.55
CA ALA A 137 -2.17 33.61 8.30
C ALA A 137 -2.62 32.81 9.52
N PHE A 138 -2.22 33.21 10.74
CA PHE A 138 -2.68 32.59 11.98
C PHE A 138 -4.20 32.67 12.15
N GLU A 139 -4.79 33.88 12.05
CA GLU A 139 -6.25 34.06 12.18
C GLU A 139 -7.03 33.38 11.05
N TYR A 140 -6.50 33.33 9.84
CA TYR A 140 -7.10 32.64 8.69
C TYR A 140 -7.13 31.12 8.89
N ARG A 141 -5.97 30.53 9.23
CA ARG A 141 -5.87 29.08 9.45
C ARG A 141 -6.76 28.59 10.59
N LEU A 142 -6.83 29.34 11.68
CA LEU A 142 -7.71 28.97 12.79
C LEU A 142 -9.19 29.02 12.41
N ARG A 143 -9.60 30.01 11.62
CA ARG A 143 -10.98 30.08 11.10
C ARG A 143 -11.31 28.93 10.14
N GLU A 144 -10.35 28.53 9.31
CA GLU A 144 -10.50 27.42 8.37
C GLU A 144 -10.81 26.10 9.10
N VAL A 145 -10.22 25.88 10.27
CA VAL A 145 -10.46 24.70 11.11
C VAL A 145 -11.49 24.93 12.24
N GLY A 146 -12.22 26.05 12.22
CA GLY A 146 -13.26 26.38 13.20
C GLY A 146 -12.76 26.59 14.63
N MET A 147 -11.48 26.94 14.82
CA MET A 147 -10.85 27.11 16.14
C MET A 147 -10.67 28.59 16.48
N ARG A 148 -10.95 28.97 17.75
CA ARG A 148 -10.67 30.32 18.23
C ARG A 148 -9.22 30.46 18.67
N PRO A 149 -8.61 31.66 18.56
CA PRO A 149 -7.23 31.89 19.01
C PRO A 149 -6.97 31.49 20.46
N GLU A 150 -7.91 31.76 21.37
CA GLU A 150 -7.77 31.40 22.77
C GLU A 150 -7.74 29.88 23.00
N ASP A 151 -8.58 29.14 22.25
CA ASP A 151 -8.63 27.65 22.32
C ASP A 151 -7.33 27.05 21.76
N TYR A 152 -6.79 27.62 20.69
CA TYR A 152 -5.46 27.23 20.17
C TYR A 152 -4.36 27.45 21.19
N LEU A 153 -4.28 28.67 21.78
CA LEU A 153 -3.24 29.01 22.74
C LEU A 153 -3.34 28.13 24.00
N LYS A 154 -4.56 27.86 24.49
CA LYS A 154 -4.79 26.94 25.61
C LYS A 154 -4.29 25.53 25.26
N ASN A 155 -4.68 25.00 24.12
CA ASN A 155 -4.25 23.66 23.65
C ASN A 155 -2.72 23.61 23.47
N ARG A 156 -2.12 24.64 22.88
CA ARG A 156 -0.66 24.74 22.67
C ARG A 156 0.10 24.74 24.00
N ALA A 157 -0.42 25.48 24.99
CA ALA A 157 0.15 25.51 26.34
C ALA A 157 0.07 24.11 27.00
N GLN A 158 -1.09 23.44 26.92
CA GLN A 158 -1.27 22.09 27.48
C GLN A 158 -0.31 21.09 26.82
N VAL A 159 -0.18 21.10 25.48
CA VAL A 159 0.78 20.26 24.77
C VAL A 159 2.21 20.53 25.24
N ALA A 160 2.62 21.80 25.36
CA ALA A 160 3.96 22.13 25.77
C ALA A 160 4.24 21.74 27.25
N VAL A 161 3.23 21.81 28.12
CA VAL A 161 3.37 21.36 29.50
C VAL A 161 3.44 19.84 29.61
N ARG A 162 2.63 19.10 28.83
CA ARG A 162 2.74 17.64 28.74
C ARG A 162 4.11 17.20 28.23
N GLN A 163 4.64 17.94 27.25
CA GLN A 163 5.97 17.68 26.70
C GLN A 163 7.07 17.74 27.77
N GLN A 164 6.96 18.62 28.78
CA GLN A 164 7.90 18.66 29.90
C GLN A 164 7.92 17.35 30.71
N ILE A 165 6.74 16.70 30.89
CA ILE A 165 6.66 15.39 31.56
C ILE A 165 7.28 14.32 30.69
N VAL A 166 6.93 14.31 29.39
CA VAL A 166 7.46 13.35 28.41
C VAL A 166 8.99 13.46 28.38
N GLU A 167 9.53 14.66 28.19
CA GLU A 167 10.97 14.92 28.19
C GLU A 167 11.65 14.49 29.48
N ALA A 168 11.04 14.77 30.64
CA ALA A 168 11.59 14.37 31.93
C ALA A 168 11.68 12.84 32.12
N VAL A 169 10.83 12.09 31.43
CA VAL A 169 10.82 10.61 31.48
C VAL A 169 11.71 9.99 30.40
N SER A 170 11.74 10.59 29.22
CA SER A 170 12.44 10.04 28.04
C SER A 170 13.85 10.57 27.84
N ASP A 171 14.11 11.83 28.24
CA ASP A 171 15.40 12.46 28.01
C ASP A 171 16.49 11.85 28.89
N GLY A 172 17.61 11.56 28.24
CA GLY A 172 18.77 10.97 28.91
C GLY A 172 18.66 9.47 29.16
N LEU A 173 17.54 8.83 28.78
CA LEU A 173 17.44 7.38 28.80
C LEU A 173 18.49 6.78 27.86
N LYS A 174 19.24 5.82 28.36
CA LYS A 174 20.19 5.05 27.57
C LYS A 174 19.92 3.57 27.81
N ALA A 175 19.69 2.84 26.74
CA ALA A 175 19.65 1.39 26.85
C ALA A 175 21.02 0.88 27.33
N PRO A 176 21.07 -0.07 28.27
CA PRO A 176 22.33 -0.58 28.81
C PRO A 176 23.21 -1.23 27.71
N ASP A 177 24.53 -1.05 27.80
CA ASP A 177 25.46 -1.69 26.86
C ASP A 177 25.35 -3.22 26.89
N THR A 178 24.99 -3.80 28.04
CA THR A 178 24.71 -5.24 28.16
C THR A 178 23.53 -5.69 27.31
N PHE A 179 22.50 -4.85 27.17
CA PHE A 179 21.37 -5.11 26.26
C PHE A 179 21.84 -5.12 24.81
N PHE A 180 22.59 -4.11 24.38
CA PHE A 180 23.11 -4.07 23.02
C PHE A 180 24.10 -5.19 22.71
N LYS A 181 24.92 -5.58 23.69
CA LYS A 181 25.77 -6.74 23.57
C LYS A 181 24.95 -8.03 23.34
N ALA A 182 23.87 -8.21 24.10
CA ALA A 182 22.96 -9.35 23.89
C ALA A 182 22.31 -9.33 22.50
N VAL A 183 21.88 -8.15 22.03
CA VAL A 183 21.35 -7.98 20.67
C VAL A 183 22.41 -8.29 19.60
N ALA A 184 23.65 -7.84 19.79
CA ALA A 184 24.77 -8.10 18.89
C ALA A 184 25.10 -9.58 18.80
N LEU A 185 25.16 -10.28 19.94
CA LEU A 185 25.34 -11.74 20.00
C LEU A 185 24.20 -12.47 19.30
N TYR A 186 22.97 -12.13 19.63
CA TYR A 186 21.77 -12.75 19.05
C TYR A 186 21.69 -12.60 17.53
N ARG A 187 21.96 -11.39 17.01
CA ARG A 187 21.91 -11.11 15.56
C ARG A 187 23.13 -11.62 14.81
N GLY A 188 24.27 -11.62 15.47
CA GLY A 188 25.54 -12.00 14.88
C GLY A 188 25.78 -13.49 14.89
N GLU A 189 25.04 -14.27 15.72
CA GLU A 189 25.15 -15.72 15.78
C GLU A 189 25.03 -16.35 14.40
N ASP A 190 25.93 -17.25 14.07
CA ASP A 190 25.80 -18.13 12.92
C ASP A 190 25.97 -19.59 13.31
N ARG A 191 25.49 -20.48 12.45
CA ARG A 191 25.47 -21.92 12.73
C ARG A 191 26.01 -22.72 11.58
N THR A 192 26.72 -23.79 11.96
CA THR A 192 27.01 -24.91 11.06
C THR A 192 25.97 -26.00 11.30
N VAL A 193 25.27 -26.39 10.24
CA VAL A 193 24.21 -27.39 10.30
C VAL A 193 24.55 -28.54 9.35
N ASP A 194 24.64 -29.74 9.89
CA ASP A 194 24.70 -30.98 9.11
C ASP A 194 23.27 -31.45 8.83
N TYR A 195 23.00 -31.92 7.63
CA TYR A 195 21.65 -32.35 7.29
C TYR A 195 21.58 -33.42 6.21
N LEU A 196 20.46 -34.13 6.20
CA LEU A 196 20.09 -35.10 5.16
C LEU A 196 18.76 -34.69 4.54
N THR A 197 18.71 -34.63 3.23
CA THR A 197 17.44 -34.49 2.50
C THR A 197 16.87 -35.88 2.30
N LEU A 198 15.71 -36.15 2.89
CA LEU A 198 14.98 -37.41 2.84
C LEU A 198 13.95 -37.37 1.71
N PRO A 199 14.22 -37.92 0.53
CA PRO A 199 13.31 -37.88 -0.61
C PRO A 199 12.17 -38.86 -0.43
N LYS A 200 11.04 -38.60 -1.10
CA LYS A 200 9.87 -39.49 -1.13
C LYS A 200 10.18 -40.91 -1.61
N ALA A 201 11.22 -41.09 -2.42
CA ALA A 201 11.69 -42.39 -2.89
C ALA A 201 12.03 -43.39 -1.75
N LEU A 202 12.29 -42.87 -0.51
CA LEU A 202 12.53 -43.72 0.67
C LEU A 202 11.29 -44.52 1.12
N VAL A 203 10.12 -44.09 0.70
CA VAL A 203 8.83 -44.69 1.08
C VAL A 203 8.00 -45.15 -0.12
N GLU A 204 8.45 -44.88 -1.32
CA GLU A 204 7.83 -45.32 -2.58
C GLU A 204 8.37 -46.72 -3.00
N PRO A 205 7.56 -47.52 -3.72
CA PRO A 205 6.18 -47.20 -4.17
C PRO A 205 5.15 -47.36 -3.05
N ILE A 206 4.11 -46.52 -3.09
CA ILE A 206 2.95 -46.68 -2.22
C ILE A 206 2.00 -47.69 -2.84
N GLU A 207 1.57 -48.65 -2.06
CA GLU A 207 0.53 -49.60 -2.51
C GLU A 207 -0.76 -48.84 -2.83
N ALA A 208 -1.48 -49.30 -3.85
CA ALA A 208 -2.77 -48.72 -4.22
C ALA A 208 -3.75 -48.77 -3.04
N PRO A 209 -4.55 -47.72 -2.81
CA PRO A 209 -5.53 -47.72 -1.74
C PRO A 209 -6.57 -48.80 -1.93
N SER A 210 -7.00 -49.42 -0.84
CA SER A 210 -8.22 -50.22 -0.86
C SER A 210 -9.45 -49.33 -1.14
N ASP A 211 -10.51 -49.90 -1.71
CA ASP A 211 -11.74 -49.14 -1.97
C ASP A 211 -12.30 -48.46 -0.70
N SER A 212 -12.19 -49.11 0.44
CA SER A 212 -12.61 -48.52 1.73
C SER A 212 -11.75 -47.34 2.15
N ALA A 213 -10.43 -47.41 1.96
CA ALA A 213 -9.52 -46.28 2.26
C ALA A 213 -9.75 -45.09 1.30
N LEU A 214 -10.00 -45.42 0.03
CA LEU A 214 -10.28 -44.40 -0.99
C LEU A 214 -11.63 -43.70 -0.70
N GLN A 215 -12.65 -44.46 -0.36
CA GLN A 215 -13.95 -43.91 0.01
C GLN A 215 -13.85 -43.02 1.28
N ALA A 216 -13.13 -43.49 2.30
CA ALA A 216 -12.93 -42.71 3.53
C ALA A 216 -12.18 -41.38 3.25
N TYR A 217 -11.14 -41.42 2.42
CA TYR A 217 -10.39 -40.23 2.02
C TYR A 217 -11.25 -39.26 1.21
N PHE A 218 -12.03 -39.78 0.27
CA PHE A 218 -12.97 -38.98 -0.52
C PHE A 218 -14.01 -38.28 0.36
N GLU A 219 -14.66 -39.01 1.27
CA GLU A 219 -15.67 -38.43 2.20
C GLU A 219 -15.06 -37.34 3.10
N ALA A 220 -13.84 -37.58 3.61
CA ALA A 220 -13.14 -36.58 4.42
C ALA A 220 -12.77 -35.30 3.65
N ASN A 221 -12.57 -35.41 2.33
CA ASN A 221 -12.17 -34.32 1.45
C ASN A 221 -13.23 -33.92 0.40
N LYS A 222 -14.48 -34.33 0.59
CA LYS A 222 -15.56 -34.23 -0.39
C LYS A 222 -15.73 -32.83 -0.99
N LYS A 223 -15.59 -31.81 -0.16
CA LYS A 223 -15.68 -30.40 -0.61
C LYS A 223 -14.62 -30.01 -1.65
N THR A 224 -13.43 -30.58 -1.56
CA THR A 224 -12.32 -30.33 -2.50
C THR A 224 -12.62 -30.89 -3.89
N TYR A 225 -13.46 -31.94 -3.95
CA TYR A 225 -13.83 -32.61 -5.20
C TYR A 225 -15.16 -32.16 -5.77
N ALA A 226 -15.90 -31.30 -5.09
CA ALA A 226 -17.16 -30.75 -5.58
C ALA A 226 -16.97 -30.04 -6.92
N ALA A 227 -17.96 -30.14 -7.78
CA ALA A 227 -18.02 -29.34 -8.99
C ALA A 227 -18.50 -27.92 -8.60
N PRO A 228 -17.79 -26.86 -8.94
CA PRO A 228 -18.29 -25.51 -8.73
C PRO A 228 -19.49 -25.20 -9.62
N GLU A 229 -20.14 -24.08 -9.39
CA GLU A 229 -21.12 -23.53 -10.33
C GLU A 229 -20.41 -23.17 -11.63
N TYR A 230 -20.99 -23.57 -12.76
CA TYR A 230 -20.54 -23.16 -14.09
C TYR A 230 -21.63 -22.33 -14.77
N ARG A 231 -21.19 -21.34 -15.54
CA ARG A 231 -22.07 -20.51 -16.36
C ARG A 231 -21.69 -20.58 -17.83
N LYS A 232 -22.72 -20.70 -18.66
CA LYS A 232 -22.63 -20.49 -20.10
C LYS A 232 -23.15 -19.10 -20.40
N PHE A 233 -22.35 -18.28 -21.09
CA PHE A 233 -22.75 -16.93 -21.46
C PHE A 233 -22.19 -16.56 -22.84
N SER A 234 -22.81 -15.57 -23.45
CA SER A 234 -22.31 -14.95 -24.68
C SER A 234 -22.02 -13.49 -24.42
N TYR A 235 -21.03 -12.96 -25.12
CA TYR A 235 -20.73 -11.53 -25.05
C TYR A 235 -20.45 -10.94 -26.43
N VAL A 236 -20.63 -9.63 -26.55
CA VAL A 236 -20.30 -8.79 -27.69
C VAL A 236 -19.42 -7.66 -27.19
N ARG A 237 -18.24 -7.54 -27.78
CA ARG A 237 -17.37 -6.38 -27.53
C ARG A 237 -17.65 -5.31 -28.57
N LEU A 238 -17.73 -4.08 -28.12
CA LEU A 238 -17.86 -2.87 -28.94
C LEU A 238 -16.76 -1.90 -28.55
N GLU A 239 -15.69 -1.90 -29.31
CA GLU A 239 -14.59 -0.95 -29.20
C GLU A 239 -14.41 -0.21 -30.53
N PRO A 240 -13.73 0.96 -30.54
CA PRO A 240 -13.48 1.69 -31.79
C PRO A 240 -12.81 0.83 -32.85
N GLN A 241 -11.94 -0.09 -32.46
CA GLN A 241 -11.25 -0.99 -33.38
C GLN A 241 -12.18 -2.02 -34.03
N ASP A 242 -13.28 -2.40 -33.36
CA ASP A 242 -14.24 -3.40 -33.86
C ASP A 242 -15.17 -2.82 -34.93
N ILE A 243 -15.33 -1.50 -34.97
CA ILE A 243 -16.18 -0.77 -35.93
C ILE A 243 -15.36 0.13 -36.88
N MET A 244 -14.04 0.14 -36.75
CA MET A 244 -13.14 0.93 -37.59
C MET A 244 -13.19 0.46 -39.03
N ASP A 245 -13.46 1.38 -39.96
CA ASP A 245 -13.44 1.14 -41.41
C ASP A 245 -12.39 2.03 -42.08
N THR A 246 -11.23 1.44 -42.38
CA THR A 246 -10.16 2.15 -43.07
C THR A 246 -10.50 2.44 -44.54
N SER A 247 -11.47 1.75 -45.15
CA SER A 247 -11.90 1.98 -46.53
C SER A 247 -12.72 3.25 -46.69
N SER A 248 -13.31 3.74 -45.62
CA SER A 248 -14.06 5.01 -45.60
C SER A 248 -13.16 6.27 -45.67
N VAL A 249 -11.84 6.12 -45.36
CA VAL A 249 -10.89 7.23 -45.36
C VAL A 249 -10.28 7.39 -46.76
N THR A 250 -10.50 8.56 -47.37
CA THR A 250 -9.99 8.86 -48.71
C THR A 250 -8.52 9.28 -48.68
N ASP A 251 -7.83 9.10 -49.84
CA ASP A 251 -6.43 9.57 -49.99
C ASP A 251 -6.29 11.09 -49.78
N ALA A 252 -7.33 11.85 -50.14
CA ALA A 252 -7.37 13.28 -49.91
C ALA A 252 -7.33 13.64 -48.40
N GLN A 253 -8.08 12.90 -47.55
CA GLN A 253 -8.07 13.08 -46.10
C GLN A 253 -6.70 12.71 -45.51
N VAL A 254 -6.08 11.63 -45.98
CA VAL A 254 -4.74 11.20 -45.56
C VAL A 254 -3.69 12.26 -45.90
N SER A 255 -3.74 12.81 -47.14
CA SER A 255 -2.83 13.86 -47.58
C SER A 255 -3.05 15.17 -46.80
N ASP A 256 -4.28 15.54 -46.51
CA ASP A 256 -4.63 16.74 -45.74
C ASP A 256 -4.10 16.63 -44.29
N ASP A 257 -4.32 15.48 -43.63
CA ASP A 257 -3.81 15.22 -42.26
C ASP A 257 -2.28 15.26 -42.22
N TYR A 258 -1.61 14.60 -43.17
CA TYR A 258 -0.16 14.64 -43.29
C TYR A 258 0.37 16.06 -43.40
N ASN A 259 -0.24 16.89 -44.26
CA ASN A 259 0.18 18.25 -44.48
C ASN A 259 -0.04 19.14 -43.25
N LYS A 260 -1.18 18.98 -42.56
CA LYS A 260 -1.51 19.72 -41.34
C LYS A 260 -0.62 19.31 -40.17
N ASN A 261 -0.25 18.06 -40.09
CA ASN A 261 0.50 17.46 -38.99
C ASN A 261 1.93 17.08 -39.36
N LYS A 262 2.54 17.72 -40.38
CA LYS A 262 3.85 17.38 -40.90
C LYS A 262 4.94 17.33 -39.83
N ALA A 263 4.84 18.16 -38.79
CA ALA A 263 5.76 18.14 -37.66
C ALA A 263 5.81 16.81 -36.90
N ARG A 264 4.72 16.03 -36.87
CA ARG A 264 4.68 14.69 -36.25
C ARG A 264 5.52 13.66 -37.01
N TYR A 265 5.73 13.88 -38.28
CA TYR A 265 6.47 13.01 -39.19
C TYR A 265 7.87 13.54 -39.50
N THR A 266 8.26 14.63 -38.82
CA THR A 266 9.55 15.27 -38.95
C THR A 266 10.40 15.00 -37.71
N THR A 267 11.53 14.36 -37.90
CA THR A 267 12.60 14.35 -36.90
C THR A 267 13.46 15.60 -37.12
N PRO A 268 13.46 16.54 -36.18
CA PRO A 268 14.20 17.79 -36.37
C PRO A 268 15.71 17.56 -36.48
N GLU A 269 16.40 18.48 -37.09
CA GLU A 269 17.88 18.51 -37.08
C GLU A 269 18.36 18.48 -35.62
N MET A 270 19.32 17.58 -35.33
CA MET A 270 19.95 17.47 -34.03
C MET A 270 21.45 17.68 -34.17
N ARG A 271 22.03 18.35 -33.19
CA ARG A 271 23.47 18.61 -33.14
C ARG A 271 24.06 18.10 -31.84
N THR A 272 25.20 17.43 -31.93
CA THR A 272 26.01 17.10 -30.76
C THR A 272 26.90 18.31 -30.47
N ILE A 273 26.63 18.96 -29.34
CA ILE A 273 27.20 20.27 -29.00
C ILE A 273 28.05 20.10 -27.75
N GLU A 274 29.26 20.65 -27.84
CA GLU A 274 30.15 20.87 -26.71
C GLU A 274 30.21 22.36 -26.41
N GLN A 275 30.25 22.71 -25.13
CA GLN A 275 30.33 24.09 -24.66
C GLN A 275 31.44 24.25 -23.63
N LEU A 276 32.23 25.30 -23.75
CA LEU A 276 33.23 25.70 -22.78
C LEU A 276 32.87 27.07 -22.24
N VAL A 277 32.45 27.11 -20.97
CA VAL A 277 32.01 28.36 -20.31
C VAL A 277 33.17 28.99 -19.59
N PHE A 278 33.32 30.30 -19.75
CA PHE A 278 34.38 31.13 -19.15
C PHE A 278 33.79 32.09 -18.11
N LYS A 279 34.63 32.56 -17.20
CA LYS A 279 34.20 33.50 -16.16
C LYS A 279 34.06 34.93 -16.71
N THR A 280 34.91 35.30 -17.68
CA THR A 280 34.92 36.64 -18.24
C THR A 280 34.98 36.61 -19.79
N PRO A 281 34.46 37.65 -20.46
CA PRO A 281 34.59 37.77 -21.93
C PRO A 281 36.03 37.79 -22.43
N ASP A 282 36.97 38.35 -21.65
CA ASP A 282 38.36 38.42 -22.01
C ASP A 282 39.03 37.04 -22.02
N GLU A 283 38.73 36.19 -21.04
CA GLU A 283 39.16 34.79 -21.01
C GLU A 283 38.64 34.01 -22.24
N ALA A 284 37.35 34.15 -22.55
CA ALA A 284 36.75 33.50 -23.72
C ALA A 284 37.40 33.98 -25.05
N LYS A 285 37.71 35.27 -25.13
CA LYS A 285 38.40 35.86 -26.30
C LYS A 285 39.84 35.36 -26.43
N ALA A 286 40.60 35.31 -25.34
CA ALA A 286 41.95 34.75 -25.32
C ALA A 286 41.95 33.26 -25.74
N ALA A 287 40.98 32.47 -25.29
CA ALA A 287 40.79 31.09 -25.71
C ALA A 287 40.48 30.97 -27.20
N LEU A 288 39.60 31.83 -27.74
CA LEU A 288 39.30 31.89 -29.17
C LEU A 288 40.54 32.28 -30.02
N ASP A 289 41.35 33.24 -29.56
CA ASP A 289 42.56 33.64 -30.25
C ASP A 289 43.64 32.54 -30.21
N SER A 290 43.71 31.75 -29.16
CA SER A 290 44.54 30.53 -29.08
C SER A 290 44.12 29.49 -30.13
N LEU A 291 42.81 29.29 -30.36
CA LEU A 291 42.30 28.42 -31.41
C LEU A 291 42.72 28.91 -32.82
N LYS A 292 42.62 30.22 -33.07
CA LYS A 292 43.09 30.83 -34.33
C LYS A 292 44.61 30.68 -34.55
N SER A 293 45.36 30.56 -33.46
CA SER A 293 46.81 30.34 -33.46
C SER A 293 47.21 28.86 -33.55
N GLY A 294 46.23 27.92 -33.71
CA GLY A 294 46.47 26.51 -33.95
C GLY A 294 46.30 25.60 -32.74
N ALA A 295 45.79 26.10 -31.62
CA ALA A 295 45.35 25.23 -30.54
C ALA A 295 44.08 24.42 -30.93
N THR A 296 43.88 23.27 -30.35
CA THR A 296 42.64 22.51 -30.55
C THR A 296 41.64 22.76 -29.41
N PHE A 297 40.36 22.61 -29.67
CA PHE A 297 39.32 22.75 -28.65
C PHE A 297 39.57 21.82 -27.45
N ASP A 298 40.00 20.58 -27.69
CA ASP A 298 40.31 19.61 -26.64
C ASP A 298 41.48 20.02 -25.73
N LYS A 299 42.48 20.73 -26.30
CA LYS A 299 43.59 21.31 -25.52
C LYS A 299 43.09 22.45 -24.61
N LEU A 300 42.15 23.27 -25.10
CA LEU A 300 41.53 24.30 -24.27
C LEU A 300 40.71 23.70 -23.15
N VAL A 301 39.91 22.66 -23.42
CA VAL A 301 39.14 21.93 -22.40
C VAL A 301 40.07 21.44 -21.29
N THR A 302 41.21 20.84 -21.67
CA THR A 302 42.20 20.34 -20.71
C THR A 302 42.88 21.49 -19.94
N ALA A 303 43.19 22.61 -20.61
CA ALA A 303 43.79 23.78 -19.99
C ALA A 303 42.86 24.43 -18.93
N GLU A 304 41.56 24.39 -19.16
CA GLU A 304 40.55 24.84 -18.21
C GLU A 304 40.23 23.78 -17.10
N GLY A 305 41.03 22.70 -17.04
CA GLY A 305 40.88 21.64 -16.02
C GLY A 305 39.60 20.80 -16.17
N LYS A 306 39.03 20.77 -17.38
CA LYS A 306 37.79 20.03 -17.68
C LYS A 306 38.06 18.79 -18.51
N THR A 307 37.10 17.86 -18.50
CA THR A 307 37.10 16.70 -19.38
C THR A 307 36.11 16.89 -20.53
N PRO A 308 36.19 16.10 -21.61
CA PRO A 308 35.21 16.15 -22.70
C PRO A 308 33.76 15.91 -22.21
N ALA A 309 33.57 15.11 -21.15
CA ALA A 309 32.26 14.86 -20.55
C ALA A 309 31.70 16.14 -19.89
N ASP A 310 32.55 16.98 -19.30
CA ASP A 310 32.14 18.23 -18.63
C ASP A 310 31.73 19.33 -19.63
N THR A 311 32.13 19.19 -20.89
CA THR A 311 31.80 20.16 -21.94
C THR A 311 30.64 19.73 -22.82
N LEU A 312 30.24 18.44 -22.78
CA LEU A 312 29.16 17.92 -23.62
C LEU A 312 27.81 18.44 -23.17
N LEU A 313 27.19 19.33 -23.97
CA LEU A 313 25.82 19.77 -23.75
C LEU A 313 24.79 18.66 -24.11
N GLY A 314 25.15 17.81 -25.08
CA GLY A 314 24.35 16.71 -25.59
C GLY A 314 24.04 16.78 -27.07
N THR A 315 23.31 15.75 -27.58
CA THR A 315 22.77 15.75 -28.95
C THR A 315 21.34 16.28 -28.90
N LEU A 316 21.14 17.53 -29.29
CA LEU A 316 19.88 18.25 -29.06
C LEU A 316 19.34 18.88 -30.34
N ALA A 317 18.03 18.96 -30.45
CA ALA A 317 17.36 19.82 -31.41
C ALA A 317 17.40 21.27 -30.94
N LYS A 318 17.28 22.22 -31.87
CA LYS A 318 17.41 23.67 -31.59
C LYS A 318 16.46 24.16 -30.50
N ASP A 319 15.21 23.67 -30.52
CA ASP A 319 14.15 24.03 -29.59
C ASP A 319 14.32 23.39 -28.19
N LYS A 320 15.22 22.42 -28.04
CA LYS A 320 15.54 21.76 -26.77
C LYS A 320 16.72 22.40 -26.03
N ILE A 321 17.35 23.38 -26.61
CA ILE A 321 18.43 24.16 -25.97
C ILE A 321 17.77 25.34 -25.26
N ALA A 322 17.84 25.34 -23.92
CA ALA A 322 17.18 26.36 -23.09
C ALA A 322 17.73 27.79 -23.34
N ASP A 323 19.01 27.90 -23.62
CA ASP A 323 19.66 29.20 -23.95
C ASP A 323 19.56 29.48 -25.43
N LYS A 324 18.75 30.48 -25.78
CA LYS A 324 18.49 30.85 -27.17
C LYS A 324 19.75 31.33 -27.89
N ALA A 325 20.66 32.06 -27.22
CA ALA A 325 21.88 32.54 -27.81
C ALA A 325 22.84 31.37 -28.14
N VAL A 326 22.92 30.39 -27.23
CA VAL A 326 23.67 29.15 -27.43
C VAL A 326 23.05 28.32 -28.57
N ALA A 327 21.73 28.19 -28.60
CA ALA A 327 21.01 27.46 -29.64
C ALA A 327 21.25 28.07 -31.04
N ASP A 328 21.07 29.38 -31.15
CA ASP A 328 21.26 30.10 -32.43
C ASP A 328 22.71 29.99 -32.92
N ALA A 329 23.68 30.13 -32.01
CA ALA A 329 25.09 30.01 -32.37
C ALA A 329 25.47 28.56 -32.73
N ALA A 330 25.08 27.58 -31.96
CA ALA A 330 25.37 26.16 -32.21
C ALA A 330 24.78 25.69 -33.55
N PHE A 331 23.60 26.17 -33.92
CA PHE A 331 22.94 25.79 -35.19
C PHE A 331 23.43 26.58 -36.41
N ALA A 332 24.31 27.55 -36.21
CA ALA A 332 25.03 28.25 -37.31
C ALA A 332 26.38 27.60 -37.67
N LEU A 333 26.91 26.68 -36.84
CA LEU A 333 28.21 26.05 -37.03
C LEU A 333 28.16 24.84 -37.96
N ASN A 334 29.27 24.61 -38.67
CA ASN A 334 29.53 23.34 -39.35
C ASN A 334 30.14 22.31 -38.37
N VAL A 335 30.24 21.06 -38.80
CA VAL A 335 30.88 20.00 -37.98
C VAL A 335 32.35 20.37 -37.72
N ASN A 336 32.76 20.28 -36.46
CA ASN A 336 34.06 20.66 -35.90
C ASN A 336 34.38 22.14 -35.94
N GLU A 337 33.45 22.99 -36.32
CA GLU A 337 33.61 24.44 -36.25
C GLU A 337 33.37 24.93 -34.80
N VAL A 338 34.18 25.95 -34.40
CA VAL A 338 34.03 26.61 -33.10
C VAL A 338 33.41 27.99 -33.29
N SER A 339 32.45 28.30 -32.40
CA SER A 339 31.74 29.58 -32.45
C SER A 339 32.62 30.77 -32.11
N PRO A 340 32.28 32.00 -32.53
CA PRO A 340 32.69 33.21 -31.83
C PRO A 340 32.28 33.12 -30.33
N VAL A 341 32.81 34.03 -29.50
CA VAL A 341 32.39 34.15 -28.12
C VAL A 341 30.89 34.49 -28.08
N VAL A 342 30.10 33.58 -27.49
CA VAL A 342 28.65 33.75 -27.32
C VAL A 342 28.37 34.10 -25.86
N GLN A 343 27.51 35.10 -25.63
CA GLN A 343 27.07 35.43 -24.28
C GLN A 343 25.89 34.52 -23.93
N GLY A 344 26.19 33.46 -23.20
CA GLY A 344 25.18 32.55 -22.67
C GLY A 344 24.65 32.96 -21.29
N ALA A 345 23.61 32.30 -20.84
CA ALA A 345 22.97 32.55 -19.52
C ALA A 345 23.93 32.33 -18.34
N PHE A 346 24.90 31.43 -18.48
CA PHE A 346 25.89 31.10 -17.44
C PHE A 346 27.26 31.78 -17.65
N GLY A 347 27.36 32.69 -18.58
CA GLY A 347 28.59 33.41 -18.90
C GLY A 347 28.99 33.30 -20.38
N PRO A 348 30.14 33.91 -20.74
CA PRO A 348 30.69 33.78 -22.09
C PRO A 348 31.05 32.33 -22.41
N VAL A 349 30.68 31.84 -23.59
CA VAL A 349 30.85 30.44 -23.97
C VAL A 349 31.43 30.34 -25.39
N LEU A 350 32.29 29.35 -25.59
CA LEU A 350 32.68 28.85 -26.91
C LEU A 350 31.98 27.51 -27.14
N LEU A 351 31.43 27.35 -28.34
CA LEU A 351 30.69 26.15 -28.73
C LEU A 351 31.44 25.42 -29.84
N ARG A 352 31.39 24.09 -29.83
CA ARG A 352 31.81 23.23 -30.93
C ARG A 352 30.69 22.25 -31.26
N VAL A 353 30.41 22.03 -32.53
CA VAL A 353 29.51 21.01 -33.01
C VAL A 353 30.31 19.82 -33.50
N THR A 354 30.16 18.66 -32.91
CA THR A 354 30.93 17.46 -33.29
C THR A 354 30.17 16.55 -34.27
N GLU A 355 28.84 16.63 -34.28
CA GLU A 355 27.99 15.84 -35.18
C GLU A 355 26.73 16.66 -35.54
N ILE A 356 26.28 16.54 -36.78
CA ILE A 356 25.01 17.09 -37.26
C ILE A 356 24.20 15.94 -37.84
N LYS A 357 23.04 15.67 -37.24
CA LYS A 357 22.02 14.76 -37.76
C LYS A 357 20.98 15.62 -38.47
N PRO A 358 20.89 15.54 -39.80
CA PRO A 358 19.99 16.41 -40.57
C PRO A 358 18.53 16.11 -40.24
N GLU A 359 17.67 17.08 -40.50
CA GLU A 359 16.23 16.90 -40.45
C GLU A 359 15.79 15.76 -41.39
N VAL A 360 14.96 14.87 -40.89
CA VAL A 360 14.38 13.77 -41.66
C VAL A 360 12.87 13.88 -41.63
N VAL A 361 12.24 14.07 -42.77
CA VAL A 361 10.80 14.05 -42.94
C VAL A 361 10.41 12.70 -43.53
N LYS A 362 9.62 11.91 -42.81
CA LYS A 362 9.05 10.66 -43.35
C LYS A 362 8.11 11.01 -44.50
N PRO A 363 8.29 10.47 -45.68
CA PRO A 363 7.41 10.77 -46.81
C PRO A 363 6.02 10.18 -46.56
N LEU A 364 5.00 10.81 -47.17
CA LEU A 364 3.60 10.37 -47.04
C LEU A 364 3.43 8.86 -47.34
N ALA A 365 4.15 8.34 -48.31
CA ALA A 365 4.06 6.90 -48.70
C ALA A 365 4.45 5.93 -47.56
N GLU A 366 5.31 6.36 -46.64
CA GLU A 366 5.71 5.52 -45.51
C GLU A 366 4.73 5.59 -44.33
N VAL A 367 3.94 6.65 -44.22
CA VAL A 367 3.06 6.89 -43.07
C VAL A 367 1.56 6.87 -43.45
N SER A 368 1.24 6.75 -44.74
CA SER A 368 -0.13 6.81 -45.24
C SER A 368 -1.06 5.79 -44.57
N ASP A 369 -0.62 4.55 -44.41
CA ASP A 369 -1.43 3.47 -43.80
C ASP A 369 -1.69 3.74 -42.33
N GLN A 370 -0.71 4.28 -41.62
CA GLN A 370 -0.86 4.67 -40.22
C GLN A 370 -1.83 5.84 -40.07
N ILE A 371 -1.70 6.88 -40.92
CA ILE A 371 -2.61 8.03 -40.93
C ILE A 371 -4.04 7.56 -41.22
N ARG A 372 -4.20 6.70 -42.23
CA ARG A 372 -5.51 6.14 -42.60
C ARG A 372 -6.16 5.41 -41.44
N LYS A 373 -5.35 4.62 -40.72
CA LYS A 373 -5.80 3.87 -39.53
C LYS A 373 -6.17 4.82 -38.40
N ASP A 374 -5.35 5.83 -38.12
CA ASP A 374 -5.59 6.81 -37.06
C ASP A 374 -6.87 7.62 -37.32
N LEU A 375 -7.10 8.04 -38.58
CA LEU A 375 -8.31 8.74 -38.98
C LEU A 375 -9.55 7.86 -38.86
N ALA A 376 -9.47 6.61 -39.34
CA ALA A 376 -10.57 5.64 -39.23
C ALA A 376 -10.89 5.34 -37.76
N LEU A 377 -9.89 5.20 -36.91
CA LEU A 377 -10.05 5.00 -35.47
C LEU A 377 -10.68 6.21 -34.78
N GLY A 378 -10.26 7.42 -35.17
CA GLY A 378 -10.87 8.66 -34.69
C GLY A 378 -12.36 8.79 -35.05
N GLU A 379 -12.74 8.42 -36.28
CA GLU A 379 -14.14 8.38 -36.71
C GLU A 379 -14.91 7.28 -35.97
N ALA A 380 -14.35 6.09 -35.84
CA ALA A 380 -14.94 5.01 -35.05
C ALA A 380 -15.19 5.40 -33.60
N SER A 381 -14.24 6.10 -32.97
CA SER A 381 -14.41 6.63 -31.61
C SER A 381 -15.52 7.68 -31.52
N ARG A 382 -15.72 8.47 -32.56
CA ARG A 382 -16.76 9.48 -32.62
C ARG A 382 -18.18 8.88 -32.72
N ILE A 383 -18.32 7.79 -33.49
CA ILE A 383 -19.62 7.14 -33.70
C ILE A 383 -19.90 6.01 -32.70
N LEU A 384 -18.98 5.73 -31.78
CA LEU A 384 -19.06 4.59 -30.86
C LEU A 384 -20.34 4.61 -30.03
N LEU A 385 -20.71 5.77 -29.50
CA LEU A 385 -21.94 5.95 -28.71
C LEU A 385 -23.20 5.76 -29.56
N ASP A 386 -23.21 6.25 -30.79
CA ASP A 386 -24.34 6.03 -31.71
C ASP A 386 -24.53 4.53 -32.00
N VAL A 387 -23.43 3.77 -32.14
CA VAL A 387 -23.49 2.32 -32.33
C VAL A 387 -23.95 1.61 -31.06
N HIS A 388 -23.48 2.05 -29.89
CA HIS A 388 -23.95 1.58 -28.59
C HIS A 388 -25.46 1.78 -28.46
N ASP A 389 -25.96 3.00 -28.67
CA ASP A 389 -27.37 3.32 -28.53
C ASP A 389 -28.25 2.52 -29.54
N ASN A 390 -27.79 2.36 -30.78
CA ASN A 390 -28.46 1.50 -31.75
C ASN A 390 -28.52 0.02 -31.34
N TYR A 391 -27.48 -0.46 -30.62
CA TYR A 391 -27.48 -1.81 -30.05
C TYR A 391 -28.54 -1.92 -28.95
N GLU A 392 -28.51 -1.00 -27.99
CA GLU A 392 -29.47 -0.94 -26.86
C GLU A 392 -30.92 -0.82 -27.36
N ASP A 393 -31.18 0.06 -28.32
CA ASP A 393 -32.49 0.20 -28.96
C ASP A 393 -32.98 -1.10 -29.59
N SER A 394 -32.07 -1.81 -30.28
CA SER A 394 -32.38 -3.12 -30.87
C SER A 394 -32.70 -4.16 -29.80
N ARG A 395 -32.00 -4.15 -28.68
CA ARG A 395 -32.26 -5.02 -27.51
C ARG A 395 -33.60 -4.69 -26.86
N ALA A 396 -33.85 -3.41 -26.60
CA ALA A 396 -35.10 -2.93 -26.04
C ALA A 396 -36.31 -3.26 -26.91
N ALA A 397 -36.12 -3.33 -28.25
CA ALA A 397 -37.14 -3.79 -29.20
C ALA A 397 -37.34 -5.33 -29.20
N GLY A 398 -36.65 -6.07 -28.34
CA GLY A 398 -36.80 -7.52 -28.17
C GLY A 398 -35.90 -8.38 -29.08
N SER A 399 -34.89 -7.79 -29.76
CA SER A 399 -33.89 -8.59 -30.49
C SER A 399 -33.00 -9.38 -29.51
N SER A 400 -32.60 -10.58 -29.87
CA SER A 400 -31.58 -11.32 -29.10
C SER A 400 -30.22 -10.61 -29.16
N LEU A 401 -29.31 -10.91 -28.21
CA LEU A 401 -27.93 -10.41 -28.22
C LEU A 401 -27.27 -10.67 -29.57
N ALA A 402 -27.48 -11.87 -30.16
CA ALA A 402 -26.91 -12.24 -31.43
C ALA A 402 -27.51 -11.45 -32.60
N ASP A 403 -28.84 -11.23 -32.62
CA ASP A 403 -29.51 -10.50 -33.70
C ASP A 403 -29.14 -9.00 -33.67
N ALA A 404 -29.06 -8.40 -32.48
CA ALA A 404 -28.64 -7.02 -32.33
C ALA A 404 -27.17 -6.84 -32.78
N ALA A 405 -26.28 -7.73 -32.40
CA ALA A 405 -24.90 -7.74 -32.86
C ALA A 405 -24.76 -7.91 -34.37
N ALA A 406 -25.52 -8.83 -34.96
CA ALA A 406 -25.49 -9.10 -36.39
C ALA A 406 -25.91 -7.87 -37.21
N LYS A 407 -26.93 -7.11 -36.80
CA LYS A 407 -27.35 -5.86 -37.44
C LYS A 407 -26.22 -4.82 -37.52
N LEU A 408 -25.36 -4.79 -36.52
CA LEU A 408 -24.24 -3.86 -36.42
C LEU A 408 -22.90 -4.47 -36.83
N LYS A 409 -22.91 -5.70 -37.37
CA LYS A 409 -21.74 -6.48 -37.80
C LYS A 409 -20.74 -6.74 -36.68
N LEU A 410 -21.21 -6.76 -35.43
CA LEU A 410 -20.37 -7.07 -34.24
C LEU A 410 -20.27 -8.58 -34.07
N LYS A 411 -19.14 -9.03 -33.53
CA LYS A 411 -18.86 -10.43 -33.29
C LYS A 411 -19.41 -10.91 -31.95
N VAL A 412 -20.24 -11.93 -31.96
CA VAL A 412 -20.68 -12.65 -30.76
C VAL A 412 -19.66 -13.72 -30.41
N VAL A 413 -19.26 -13.78 -29.15
CA VAL A 413 -18.42 -14.84 -28.62
C VAL A 413 -19.19 -15.57 -27.53
N THR A 414 -19.25 -16.89 -27.62
CA THR A 414 -19.90 -17.74 -26.61
C THR A 414 -18.86 -18.49 -25.81
N VAL A 415 -19.02 -18.42 -24.47
CA VAL A 415 -18.25 -19.17 -23.51
C VAL A 415 -19.16 -20.29 -22.97
N ASP A 416 -18.84 -21.53 -23.29
CA ASP A 416 -19.74 -22.66 -23.05
C ASP A 416 -19.94 -23.03 -21.59
N ALA A 417 -18.87 -23.05 -20.80
CA ALA A 417 -18.94 -23.30 -19.36
C ALA A 417 -17.66 -22.80 -18.70
N ILE A 418 -17.82 -21.98 -17.69
CA ILE A 418 -16.70 -21.50 -16.88
C ILE A 418 -17.14 -21.32 -15.42
N ASP A 419 -16.23 -21.53 -14.50
CA ASP A 419 -16.43 -21.22 -13.08
C ASP A 419 -16.00 -19.79 -12.74
N ARG A 420 -16.17 -19.39 -11.47
CA ARG A 420 -15.79 -18.04 -10.97
C ARG A 420 -14.31 -17.73 -11.09
N SER A 421 -13.46 -18.75 -11.29
CA SER A 421 -12.02 -18.61 -11.48
C SER A 421 -11.60 -18.55 -12.96
N GLY A 422 -12.57 -18.62 -13.87
CA GLY A 422 -12.31 -18.63 -15.31
C GLY A 422 -11.90 -20.01 -15.85
N LEU A 423 -12.12 -21.07 -15.08
CA LEU A 423 -11.78 -22.44 -15.47
C LEU A 423 -12.97 -23.16 -16.10
N ARG A 424 -12.70 -23.91 -17.16
CA ARG A 424 -13.65 -24.86 -17.74
C ARG A 424 -13.77 -26.12 -16.89
N PRO A 425 -14.80 -26.96 -17.10
CA PRO A 425 -14.96 -28.22 -16.36
C PRO A 425 -13.75 -29.17 -16.46
N ASP A 426 -12.96 -29.07 -17.51
CA ASP A 426 -11.72 -29.84 -17.71
C ASP A 426 -10.49 -29.23 -17.04
N GLY A 427 -10.65 -28.11 -16.33
CA GLY A 427 -9.59 -27.38 -15.65
C GLY A 427 -8.78 -26.43 -16.54
N SER A 428 -9.10 -26.31 -17.84
CA SER A 428 -8.43 -25.37 -18.74
C SER A 428 -8.92 -23.94 -18.50
N ILE A 429 -7.99 -22.97 -18.64
CA ILE A 429 -8.33 -21.53 -18.52
C ILE A 429 -8.88 -21.04 -19.86
N VAL A 430 -9.96 -20.23 -19.79
CA VAL A 430 -10.44 -19.49 -20.97
C VAL A 430 -9.48 -18.33 -21.22
N LYS A 431 -8.77 -18.40 -22.36
CA LYS A 431 -7.85 -17.33 -22.79
C LYS A 431 -8.60 -16.23 -23.51
N ASP A 432 -8.03 -15.03 -23.52
CA ASP A 432 -8.48 -13.87 -24.31
C ASP A 432 -9.90 -13.39 -24.00
N LEU A 433 -10.34 -13.57 -22.74
CA LEU A 433 -11.60 -13.01 -22.27
C LEU A 433 -11.40 -11.52 -21.96
N PRO A 434 -12.10 -10.60 -22.66
CA PRO A 434 -11.94 -9.16 -22.44
C PRO A 434 -12.40 -8.78 -21.03
N GLU A 435 -11.69 -7.86 -20.37
CA GLU A 435 -11.98 -7.42 -19.00
C GLU A 435 -12.28 -8.59 -18.05
N SER A 436 -11.48 -9.68 -18.17
CA SER A 436 -11.76 -11.02 -17.62
C SER A 436 -12.32 -11.02 -16.18
N PRO A 437 -11.74 -10.31 -15.19
CA PRO A 437 -12.30 -10.34 -13.83
C PRO A 437 -13.69 -9.70 -13.75
N ALA A 438 -13.90 -8.59 -14.45
CA ALA A 438 -15.17 -7.85 -14.41
C ALA A 438 -16.28 -8.62 -15.13
N LEU A 439 -15.99 -9.15 -16.32
CA LEU A 439 -16.96 -9.91 -17.10
C LEU A 439 -17.36 -11.22 -16.42
N ILE A 440 -16.40 -11.97 -15.84
CA ILE A 440 -16.71 -13.18 -15.07
C ILE A 440 -17.58 -12.84 -13.88
N LYS A 441 -17.21 -11.83 -13.10
CA LYS A 441 -18.00 -11.36 -11.94
C LYS A 441 -19.42 -11.03 -12.36
N ALA A 442 -19.58 -10.19 -13.38
CA ALA A 442 -20.89 -9.77 -13.88
C ALA A 442 -21.71 -10.95 -14.39
N ALA A 443 -21.10 -11.87 -15.16
CA ALA A 443 -21.78 -13.07 -15.61
C ALA A 443 -22.22 -13.99 -14.46
N PHE A 444 -21.55 -13.95 -13.29
CA PHE A 444 -21.95 -14.73 -12.10
C PHE A 444 -22.95 -14.02 -11.16
N GLU A 445 -23.23 -12.76 -11.41
CA GLU A 445 -24.27 -11.98 -10.71
C GLU A 445 -25.57 -11.92 -11.53
N ALA A 446 -25.49 -12.13 -12.85
CA ALA A 446 -26.62 -12.05 -13.77
C ALA A 446 -27.54 -13.29 -13.72
N GLU A 447 -28.84 -13.07 -13.96
CA GLU A 447 -29.80 -14.15 -14.15
C GLU A 447 -29.82 -14.64 -15.62
N PRO A 448 -30.17 -15.91 -15.87
CA PRO A 448 -30.24 -16.44 -17.23
C PRO A 448 -31.26 -15.74 -18.10
N ASN A 449 -30.91 -15.52 -19.36
CA ASN A 449 -31.75 -14.92 -20.40
C ASN A 449 -32.31 -13.52 -20.02
N THR A 450 -31.59 -12.79 -19.16
CA THR A 450 -31.90 -11.40 -18.81
C THR A 450 -30.92 -10.47 -19.50
N GLU A 451 -31.42 -9.31 -19.89
CA GLU A 451 -30.58 -8.21 -20.35
C GLU A 451 -29.86 -7.59 -19.16
N ASN A 452 -28.57 -7.32 -19.32
CA ASN A 452 -27.72 -6.78 -18.26
C ASN A 452 -27.11 -5.47 -18.75
N GLU A 453 -26.77 -4.59 -17.81
CA GLU A 453 -26.03 -3.36 -18.09
C GLU A 453 -24.67 -3.68 -18.73
N ALA A 454 -24.29 -2.93 -19.75
CA ALA A 454 -23.03 -3.11 -20.44
C ALA A 454 -21.84 -2.78 -19.52
N LEU A 455 -20.77 -3.55 -19.60
CA LEU A 455 -19.51 -3.23 -18.92
C LEU A 455 -18.69 -2.26 -19.77
N THR A 456 -18.09 -1.28 -19.14
CA THR A 456 -17.14 -0.37 -19.79
C THR A 456 -15.76 -1.00 -19.85
N THR A 457 -15.09 -0.95 -21.01
CA THR A 457 -13.71 -1.43 -21.18
C THR A 457 -12.69 -0.34 -20.82
N ALA A 458 -11.41 -0.75 -20.62
CA ALA A 458 -10.32 0.18 -20.37
C ALA A 458 -10.13 1.21 -21.51
N ASP A 459 -10.49 0.85 -22.76
CA ASP A 459 -10.41 1.70 -23.95
C ASP A 459 -11.71 2.50 -24.19
N ASN A 460 -12.55 2.70 -23.16
CA ASN A 460 -13.85 3.37 -23.21
C ASN A 460 -14.83 2.75 -24.21
N GLY A 461 -14.70 1.46 -24.48
CA GLY A 461 -15.68 0.66 -25.21
C GLY A 461 -16.70 0.00 -24.28
N PHE A 462 -17.46 -0.94 -24.81
CA PHE A 462 -18.54 -1.64 -24.11
C PHE A 462 -18.46 -3.15 -24.32
N ILE A 463 -18.87 -3.91 -23.30
CA ILE A 463 -19.10 -5.36 -23.40
C ILE A 463 -20.54 -5.63 -23.00
N PHE A 464 -21.36 -6.02 -23.95
CA PHE A 464 -22.71 -6.53 -23.73
C PHE A 464 -22.61 -8.04 -23.47
N TYR A 465 -23.34 -8.55 -22.51
CA TYR A 465 -23.30 -9.97 -22.16
C TYR A 465 -24.67 -10.49 -21.73
N GLU A 466 -24.86 -11.79 -21.93
CA GLU A 466 -26.09 -12.49 -21.55
C GLU A 466 -25.75 -13.92 -21.11
N VAL A 467 -26.24 -14.31 -19.94
CA VAL A 467 -26.08 -15.66 -19.41
C VAL A 467 -27.14 -16.57 -20.04
N ALA A 468 -26.69 -17.61 -20.71
CA ALA A 468 -27.59 -18.56 -21.37
C ALA A 468 -28.06 -19.65 -20.40
N SER A 469 -27.18 -20.13 -19.52
CA SER A 469 -27.55 -21.16 -18.53
C SER A 469 -26.59 -21.19 -17.35
N ILE A 470 -27.12 -21.66 -16.21
CA ILE A 470 -26.39 -21.89 -14.97
C ILE A 470 -26.40 -23.41 -14.69
N THR A 471 -25.22 -23.97 -14.52
CA THR A 471 -25.05 -25.32 -14.00
C THR A 471 -24.68 -25.20 -12.52
N PRO A 472 -25.57 -25.53 -11.57
CA PRO A 472 -25.33 -25.32 -10.15
C PRO A 472 -24.16 -26.17 -9.63
N ALA A 473 -23.50 -25.65 -8.59
CA ALA A 473 -22.50 -26.42 -7.86
C ALA A 473 -23.13 -27.72 -7.32
N ARG A 474 -22.39 -28.82 -7.38
CA ARG A 474 -22.82 -30.11 -6.88
C ARG A 474 -21.67 -30.93 -6.34
N ASP A 475 -21.98 -31.83 -5.46
CA ASP A 475 -21.04 -32.88 -5.11
C ASP A 475 -20.82 -33.81 -6.33
N ARG A 476 -19.57 -34.20 -6.53
CA ARG A 476 -19.23 -35.26 -7.48
C ARG A 476 -19.23 -36.60 -6.73
N THR A 477 -19.49 -37.68 -7.46
CA THR A 477 -19.31 -39.03 -6.94
C THR A 477 -17.85 -39.42 -6.95
N LEU A 478 -17.46 -40.41 -6.14
CA LEU A 478 -16.11 -40.94 -6.15
C LEU A 478 -15.69 -41.41 -7.55
N ASP A 479 -16.62 -42.03 -8.30
CA ASP A 479 -16.32 -42.55 -9.63
C ASP A 479 -15.97 -41.44 -10.62
N GLU A 480 -16.61 -40.29 -10.55
CA GLU A 480 -16.31 -39.11 -11.40
C GLU A 480 -14.92 -38.53 -11.16
N VAL A 481 -14.35 -38.73 -9.97
CA VAL A 481 -13.06 -38.12 -9.56
C VAL A 481 -12.04 -39.15 -9.11
N ARG A 482 -12.34 -40.45 -9.30
CA ARG A 482 -11.53 -41.57 -8.78
C ARG A 482 -10.04 -41.41 -9.07
N GLN A 483 -9.65 -41.07 -10.28
CA GLN A 483 -8.24 -40.91 -10.65
C GLN A 483 -7.57 -39.80 -9.83
N LYS A 484 -8.26 -38.67 -9.68
CA LYS A 484 -7.74 -37.53 -8.88
C LYS A 484 -7.66 -37.91 -7.40
N VAL A 485 -8.69 -38.55 -6.85
CA VAL A 485 -8.71 -39.01 -5.44
C VAL A 485 -7.59 -40.00 -5.15
N VAL A 486 -7.32 -40.95 -6.07
CA VAL A 486 -6.19 -41.88 -5.95
C VAL A 486 -4.86 -41.16 -5.94
N ALA A 487 -4.66 -40.21 -6.85
CA ALA A 487 -3.44 -39.42 -6.90
C ALA A 487 -3.23 -38.60 -5.63
N ASP A 488 -4.26 -37.89 -5.17
CA ASP A 488 -4.20 -37.06 -3.96
C ASP A 488 -4.01 -37.92 -2.70
N TRP A 489 -4.67 -39.08 -2.62
CA TRP A 489 -4.48 -40.03 -1.52
C TRP A 489 -3.05 -40.57 -1.50
N THR A 490 -2.51 -40.95 -2.68
CA THR A 490 -1.15 -41.47 -2.79
C THR A 490 -0.14 -40.41 -2.35
N ALA A 491 -0.30 -39.18 -2.78
CA ALA A 491 0.53 -38.06 -2.33
C ALA A 491 0.45 -37.85 -0.82
N ALA A 492 -0.76 -37.85 -0.24
CA ALA A 492 -0.97 -37.70 1.18
C ALA A 492 -0.37 -38.86 2.00
N GLU A 493 -0.51 -40.10 1.54
CA GLU A 493 0.05 -41.27 2.21
C GLU A 493 1.58 -41.29 2.09
N THR A 494 2.13 -40.87 0.93
CA THR A 494 3.59 -40.68 0.76
C THR A 494 4.13 -39.67 1.78
N ALA A 495 3.51 -38.49 1.88
CA ALA A 495 3.92 -37.47 2.82
C ALA A 495 3.82 -37.94 4.28
N LYS A 496 2.75 -38.65 4.61
CA LYS A 496 2.55 -39.23 5.95
C LYS A 496 3.62 -40.25 6.29
N ARG A 497 3.90 -41.21 5.39
CA ARG A 497 4.95 -42.23 5.58
C ARG A 497 6.33 -41.61 5.66
N LEU A 498 6.62 -40.63 4.80
CA LEU A 498 7.90 -39.94 4.82
C LEU A 498 8.09 -39.17 6.14
N THR A 499 7.07 -38.49 6.63
CA THR A 499 7.11 -37.82 7.93
C THR A 499 7.33 -38.80 9.08
N ALA A 500 6.62 -39.94 9.06
CA ALA A 500 6.81 -40.98 10.08
C ALA A 500 8.24 -41.56 10.03
N LYS A 501 8.77 -41.81 8.83
CA LYS A 501 10.16 -42.25 8.64
C LYS A 501 11.18 -41.23 9.11
N ALA A 502 10.95 -39.96 8.78
CA ALA A 502 11.82 -38.87 9.25
C ALA A 502 11.81 -38.77 10.79
N GLN A 503 10.65 -38.90 11.43
CA GLN A 503 10.54 -38.92 12.91
C GLN A 503 11.23 -40.13 13.54
N GLU A 504 11.19 -41.31 12.91
CA GLU A 504 11.92 -42.47 13.34
C GLU A 504 13.45 -42.19 13.31
N LEU A 505 13.93 -41.63 12.21
CA LEU A 505 15.35 -41.29 12.04
C LEU A 505 15.77 -40.18 13.01
N GLU A 506 14.95 -39.18 13.26
CA GLU A 506 15.23 -38.15 14.26
C GLU A 506 15.34 -38.75 15.68
N LYS A 507 14.45 -39.69 16.03
CA LYS A 507 14.57 -40.42 17.33
C LYS A 507 15.88 -41.21 17.44
N ARG A 508 16.31 -41.84 16.35
CA ARG A 508 17.62 -42.56 16.32
C ARG A 508 18.78 -41.58 16.48
N LEU A 509 18.70 -40.41 15.82
CA LEU A 509 19.72 -39.37 15.94
C LEU A 509 19.80 -38.81 17.37
N LYS A 510 18.65 -38.58 18.01
CA LYS A 510 18.55 -38.18 19.43
C LYS A 510 19.08 -39.27 20.39
N ALA A 511 18.97 -40.54 20.01
CA ALA A 511 19.48 -41.68 20.79
C ALA A 511 20.99 -41.93 20.59
N GLY A 512 21.69 -41.08 19.81
CA GLY A 512 23.16 -41.14 19.65
C GLY A 512 23.65 -41.73 18.31
N ALA A 513 22.74 -42.09 17.39
CA ALA A 513 23.18 -42.39 16.02
C ALA A 513 23.78 -41.12 15.37
N THR A 514 24.67 -41.30 14.39
CA THR A 514 25.21 -40.16 13.64
C THR A 514 24.50 -39.99 12.29
N LEU A 515 24.49 -38.76 11.76
CA LEU A 515 23.97 -38.51 10.40
C LEU A 515 24.72 -39.32 9.35
N ASP A 516 26.02 -39.56 9.53
CA ASP A 516 26.84 -40.37 8.60
C ASP A 516 26.38 -41.83 8.56
N VAL A 517 26.04 -42.42 9.70
CA VAL A 517 25.51 -43.80 9.79
C VAL A 517 24.15 -43.87 9.08
N ILE A 518 23.26 -42.91 9.36
CA ILE A 518 21.93 -42.84 8.74
C ILE A 518 22.05 -42.62 7.23
N ALA A 519 22.93 -41.72 6.80
CA ALA A 519 23.22 -41.47 5.39
C ALA A 519 23.71 -42.72 4.65
N GLY A 520 24.67 -43.46 5.26
CA GLY A 520 25.18 -44.70 4.70
C GLY A 520 24.10 -45.78 4.55
N GLU A 521 23.25 -45.98 5.57
CA GLU A 521 22.14 -46.94 5.52
C GLU A 521 21.13 -46.62 4.41
N LEU A 522 20.81 -45.34 4.23
CA LEU A 522 19.84 -44.86 3.27
C LEU A 522 20.44 -44.55 1.90
N LYS A 523 21.77 -44.67 1.75
CA LYS A 523 22.53 -44.29 0.55
C LYS A 523 22.25 -42.82 0.13
N LEU A 524 22.18 -41.95 1.13
CA LEU A 524 22.03 -40.51 0.96
C LEU A 524 23.38 -39.82 1.22
N GLU A 525 23.53 -38.63 0.69
CA GLU A 525 24.69 -37.78 0.95
C GLU A 525 24.41 -36.82 2.12
N LYS A 526 25.29 -36.83 3.12
CA LYS A 526 25.24 -35.83 4.18
C LYS A 526 25.77 -34.50 3.65
N GLN A 527 25.02 -33.46 3.88
CA GLN A 527 25.36 -32.10 3.51
C GLN A 527 25.65 -31.27 4.75
N THR A 528 26.48 -30.25 4.58
CA THR A 528 26.84 -29.32 5.66
C THR A 528 26.68 -27.90 5.19
N LYS A 529 25.82 -27.12 5.87
CA LYS A 529 25.66 -25.70 5.67
C LYS A 529 26.42 -24.94 6.75
N ARG A 530 27.34 -24.09 6.33
CA ARG A 530 28.15 -23.25 7.23
C ARG A 530 27.67 -21.79 7.15
N GLY A 531 27.80 -21.08 8.27
CA GLY A 531 27.49 -19.66 8.32
C GLY A 531 26.01 -19.33 8.11
N LEU A 532 25.09 -20.24 8.48
CA LEU A 532 23.68 -20.00 8.46
C LEU A 532 23.34 -18.87 9.44
N LYS A 533 22.67 -17.83 8.97
CA LYS A 533 22.22 -16.70 9.79
C LYS A 533 20.76 -16.86 10.20
N ARG A 534 20.39 -16.29 11.34
CA ARG A 534 19.04 -16.42 11.95
C ARG A 534 17.90 -15.92 11.04
N GLU A 535 18.13 -14.84 10.31
CA GLU A 535 17.12 -14.22 9.44
C GLU A 535 17.35 -14.57 7.95
N ALA A 536 18.16 -15.58 7.65
CA ALA A 536 18.45 -15.98 6.27
C ALA A 536 17.20 -16.58 5.60
N ASP A 537 16.90 -16.10 4.41
CA ASP A 537 16.04 -16.82 3.47
C ASP A 537 16.94 -17.77 2.66
N ASP A 538 17.24 -18.91 3.28
CA ASP A 538 18.19 -19.87 2.74
C ASP A 538 17.56 -20.72 1.63
N ALA A 539 18.31 -20.95 0.56
CA ALA A 539 17.79 -21.70 -0.60
C ALA A 539 17.40 -23.15 -0.25
N ASP A 540 18.10 -23.79 0.72
CA ASP A 540 17.86 -25.18 1.10
C ASP A 540 16.79 -25.30 2.18
N PHE A 541 16.68 -24.32 3.08
CA PHE A 541 15.85 -24.39 4.28
C PHE A 541 14.67 -23.42 4.28
N GLY A 542 14.72 -22.36 3.50
CA GLY A 542 13.81 -21.23 3.60
C GLY A 542 13.94 -20.48 4.93
N LYS A 543 13.23 -19.40 5.07
CA LYS A 543 13.23 -18.58 6.30
C LYS A 543 12.69 -19.34 7.52
N GLU A 544 11.64 -20.12 7.33
CA GLU A 544 11.01 -20.90 8.41
C GLU A 544 11.92 -22.03 8.90
N GLY A 545 12.58 -22.73 7.98
CA GLY A 545 13.54 -23.78 8.33
C GLY A 545 14.74 -23.24 9.07
N ALA A 546 15.31 -22.12 8.65
CA ALA A 546 16.36 -21.43 9.38
C ALA A 546 15.91 -21.08 10.81
N ALA A 547 14.71 -20.51 10.97
CA ALA A 547 14.17 -20.18 12.29
C ALA A 547 14.05 -21.40 13.21
N VAL A 548 13.62 -22.57 12.70
CA VAL A 548 13.57 -23.83 13.47
C VAL A 548 14.96 -24.27 13.92
N MET A 549 15.97 -24.18 13.02
CA MET A 549 17.35 -24.53 13.33
C MET A 549 17.94 -23.64 14.43
N PHE A 550 17.55 -22.38 14.50
CA PHE A 550 17.94 -21.45 15.58
C PHE A 550 17.14 -21.67 16.87
N GLY A 551 16.07 -22.45 16.84
CA GLY A 551 15.30 -22.84 18.02
C GLY A 551 15.94 -23.96 18.85
N VAL A 552 16.99 -24.66 18.36
CA VAL A 552 17.69 -25.73 19.04
C VAL A 552 19.12 -25.32 19.36
N GLY A 553 19.70 -25.85 20.44
CA GLY A 553 21.09 -25.57 20.81
C GLY A 553 22.10 -26.40 19.99
N GLU A 554 23.41 -26.18 20.24
CA GLU A 554 24.47 -26.97 19.65
C GLU A 554 24.29 -28.47 19.98
N GLY A 555 24.50 -29.32 19.00
CA GLY A 555 24.21 -30.76 19.08
C GLY A 555 22.72 -31.11 18.94
N GLY A 556 21.82 -30.11 18.97
CA GLY A 556 20.40 -30.31 18.82
C GLY A 556 20.01 -30.77 17.41
N THR A 557 18.90 -31.49 17.31
CA THR A 557 18.40 -32.10 16.07
C THR A 557 16.96 -31.70 15.81
N GLY A 558 16.54 -31.79 14.57
CA GLY A 558 15.17 -31.53 14.20
C GLY A 558 14.82 -31.94 12.78
N LEU A 559 13.57 -31.71 12.45
CA LEU A 559 12.97 -31.96 11.12
C LEU A 559 12.32 -30.69 10.60
N ILE A 560 12.49 -30.45 9.31
CA ILE A 560 11.76 -29.42 8.58
C ILE A 560 11.30 -29.98 7.23
N PRO A 561 10.19 -29.51 6.67
CA PRO A 561 9.88 -29.79 5.28
C PRO A 561 10.86 -29.07 4.36
N SER A 562 11.19 -29.66 3.23
CA SER A 562 11.99 -28.98 2.20
C SER A 562 11.15 -27.89 1.54
N PRO A 563 11.65 -26.65 1.40
CA PRO A 563 10.92 -25.57 0.74
C PRO A 563 10.84 -25.75 -0.79
N THR A 564 11.68 -26.60 -1.37
CA THR A 564 11.84 -26.74 -2.83
C THR A 564 11.34 -28.07 -3.39
N SER A 565 10.99 -29.03 -2.51
CA SER A 565 10.60 -30.38 -2.94
C SER A 565 9.70 -31.07 -1.91
N ASP A 566 9.05 -32.20 -2.34
CA ASP A 566 8.28 -33.08 -1.46
C ASP A 566 9.20 -33.96 -0.56
N ALA A 567 10.24 -33.36 0.03
CA ALA A 567 11.19 -34.05 0.90
C ALA A 567 11.11 -33.54 2.34
N GLN A 568 11.67 -34.30 3.26
CA GLN A 568 11.92 -33.86 4.63
C GLN A 568 13.42 -33.64 4.83
N ILE A 569 13.79 -32.67 5.63
CA ILE A 569 15.20 -32.43 5.98
C ILE A 569 15.37 -32.78 7.44
N LEU A 570 16.23 -33.81 7.69
CA LEU A 570 16.70 -34.18 9.03
C LEU A 570 18.00 -33.45 9.27
N PHE A 571 18.06 -32.65 10.32
CA PHE A 571 19.27 -31.85 10.61
C PHE A 571 19.80 -32.05 12.02
N LYS A 572 21.05 -31.68 12.18
CA LYS A 572 21.77 -31.53 13.46
C LYS A 572 22.55 -30.23 13.43
N VAL A 573 22.40 -29.39 14.45
CA VAL A 573 23.26 -28.23 14.65
C VAL A 573 24.62 -28.73 15.11
N ALA A 574 25.62 -28.65 14.24
CA ALA A 574 26.97 -29.14 14.51
C ALA A 574 27.76 -28.17 15.40
N GLU A 575 27.63 -26.87 15.10
CA GLU A 575 28.39 -25.83 15.81
C GLU A 575 27.55 -24.53 15.86
N VAL A 576 27.70 -23.80 16.95
CA VAL A 576 27.13 -22.48 17.15
C VAL A 576 28.26 -21.47 17.32
N PHE A 577 28.34 -20.49 16.43
CA PHE A 577 29.37 -19.46 16.48
C PHE A 577 28.78 -18.15 16.98
N GLU A 578 29.29 -17.70 18.11
CA GLU A 578 29.06 -16.36 18.60
C GLU A 578 30.03 -15.38 17.91
N PRO A 579 29.59 -14.20 17.51
CA PRO A 579 30.49 -13.24 16.88
C PRO A 579 31.57 -12.78 17.88
N ALA A 580 32.83 -13.01 17.52
CA ALA A 580 33.97 -12.63 18.36
C ALA A 580 33.99 -11.09 18.53
N GLY A 581 34.11 -10.63 19.80
CA GLY A 581 34.19 -9.21 20.11
C GLY A 581 32.88 -8.45 19.98
N ALA A 582 31.72 -9.15 19.94
CA ALA A 582 30.42 -8.49 19.94
C ALA A 582 30.22 -7.61 21.16
N ASP A 583 29.97 -6.35 20.97
CA ASP A 583 29.71 -5.34 21.98
C ASP A 583 28.59 -4.39 21.54
N ALA A 584 28.33 -3.35 22.33
CA ALA A 584 27.30 -2.37 22.02
C ALA A 584 27.55 -1.63 20.68
N SER A 585 28.81 -1.47 20.26
CA SER A 585 29.16 -0.79 19.01
C SER A 585 28.90 -1.65 17.76
N SER A 586 28.75 -2.96 17.94
CA SER A 586 28.39 -3.90 16.87
C SER A 586 26.93 -3.73 16.39
N VAL A 587 26.08 -3.06 17.19
CA VAL A 587 24.73 -2.71 16.79
C VAL A 587 24.74 -1.35 16.10
N PRO A 588 24.23 -1.21 14.86
CA PRO A 588 24.18 0.06 14.15
C PRO A 588 23.52 1.17 14.97
N GLU A 589 24.01 2.40 14.83
CA GLU A 589 23.56 3.54 15.65
C GLU A 589 22.05 3.79 15.51
N ASP A 590 21.51 3.68 14.30
CA ASP A 590 20.08 3.85 14.07
C ASP A 590 19.24 2.78 14.78
N ALA A 591 19.71 1.53 14.80
CA ALA A 591 19.06 0.47 15.55
C ALA A 591 19.15 0.73 17.06
N ARG A 592 20.28 1.21 17.58
CA ARG A 592 20.42 1.59 19.00
C ARG A 592 19.48 2.74 19.38
N LYS A 593 19.36 3.74 18.52
CA LYS A 593 18.40 4.85 18.69
C LYS A 593 16.95 4.33 18.69
N SER A 594 16.61 3.45 17.77
CA SER A 594 15.26 2.85 17.69
C SER A 594 14.92 2.03 18.94
N PHE A 595 15.83 1.20 19.43
CA PHE A 595 15.63 0.46 20.68
C PHE A 595 15.48 1.39 21.88
N THR A 596 16.30 2.44 21.98
CA THR A 596 16.21 3.42 23.07
C THR A 596 14.89 4.18 23.03
N ALA A 597 14.44 4.59 21.83
CA ALA A 597 13.13 5.20 21.63
C ALA A 597 11.99 4.27 22.05
N GLY A 598 12.02 2.99 21.63
CA GLY A 598 11.02 2.00 22.06
C GLY A 598 10.99 1.81 23.59
N MET A 599 12.14 1.81 24.26
CA MET A 599 12.19 1.76 25.74
C MET A 599 11.59 3.03 26.37
N SER A 600 11.80 4.21 25.77
CA SER A 600 11.20 5.46 26.23
C SER A 600 9.68 5.42 26.07
N ASP A 601 9.18 4.93 24.94
CA ASP A 601 7.75 4.77 24.68
C ASP A 601 7.12 3.81 25.69
N ASP A 602 7.75 2.65 25.97
CA ASP A 602 7.28 1.69 26.97
C ASP A 602 7.18 2.30 28.38
N LEU A 603 8.18 3.13 28.77
CA LEU A 603 8.14 3.83 30.06
C LEU A 603 7.03 4.86 30.14
N LEU A 604 6.79 5.58 29.04
CA LEU A 604 5.69 6.54 28.96
C LEU A 604 4.33 5.83 29.01
N ASP A 605 4.18 4.70 28.34
CA ASP A 605 2.96 3.89 28.39
C ASP A 605 2.69 3.36 29.80
N GLN A 606 3.74 2.88 30.50
CA GLN A 606 3.64 2.45 31.90
C GLN A 606 3.26 3.61 32.83
N LEU A 607 3.87 4.79 32.63
CA LEU A 607 3.49 5.99 33.37
C LEU A 607 2.03 6.35 33.13
N VAL A 608 1.60 6.41 31.87
CA VAL A 608 0.21 6.72 31.51
C VAL A 608 -0.76 5.71 32.13
N ALA A 609 -0.46 4.41 32.07
CA ALA A 609 -1.29 3.36 32.69
C ALA A 609 -1.40 3.53 34.21
N GLN A 610 -0.29 3.85 34.89
CA GLN A 610 -0.28 4.14 36.31
C GLN A 610 -1.11 5.39 36.64
N LEU A 611 -0.98 6.45 35.86
CA LEU A 611 -1.74 7.68 36.03
C LEU A 611 -3.24 7.49 35.77
N GLN A 612 -3.61 6.64 34.80
CA GLN A 612 -5.02 6.28 34.56
C GLN A 612 -5.64 5.63 35.81
N THR A 613 -4.93 4.72 36.43
CA THR A 613 -5.35 4.07 37.66
C THR A 613 -5.42 5.08 38.84
N GLN A 614 -4.40 5.91 38.99
CA GLN A 614 -4.30 6.88 40.07
C GLN A 614 -5.38 7.95 40.02
N TYR A 615 -5.73 8.43 38.80
CA TYR A 615 -6.72 9.51 38.65
C TYR A 615 -8.12 9.03 38.37
N GLY A 616 -8.34 7.71 38.27
CA GLY A 616 -9.68 7.11 38.11
C GLY A 616 -10.37 7.59 36.87
N VAL A 617 -9.78 7.29 35.70
CA VAL A 617 -10.29 7.72 34.38
C VAL A 617 -11.70 7.18 34.15
N ARG A 618 -12.61 8.05 33.70
CA ARG A 618 -13.96 7.71 33.30
C ARG A 618 -14.23 8.24 31.89
N VAL A 619 -14.76 7.38 31.04
CA VAL A 619 -15.19 7.72 29.67
C VAL A 619 -16.72 7.64 29.63
N ASP A 620 -17.36 8.74 29.21
CA ASP A 620 -18.80 8.80 29.01
C ASP A 620 -19.13 8.35 27.58
N GLN A 621 -19.55 7.09 27.43
CA GLN A 621 -19.87 6.50 26.14
C GLN A 621 -21.07 7.19 25.46
N ALA A 622 -22.00 7.76 26.24
CA ALA A 622 -23.14 8.48 25.66
C ALA A 622 -22.67 9.82 25.04
N ALA A 623 -21.75 10.51 25.72
CA ALA A 623 -21.12 11.72 25.18
C ALA A 623 -20.26 11.43 23.93
N VAL A 624 -19.54 10.28 23.90
CA VAL A 624 -18.81 9.81 22.73
C VAL A 624 -19.77 9.61 21.55
N ALA A 625 -20.83 8.84 21.76
CA ALA A 625 -21.82 8.56 20.72
C ALA A 625 -22.47 9.85 20.18
N GLN A 626 -22.79 10.80 21.08
CA GLN A 626 -23.33 12.12 20.67
C GLN A 626 -22.32 12.93 19.85
N ALA A 627 -21.03 12.81 20.15
CA ALA A 627 -19.98 13.52 19.43
C ALA A 627 -19.74 12.95 18.02
N SER A 628 -19.94 11.65 17.81
CA SER A 628 -19.70 10.93 16.56
C SER A 628 -20.88 10.97 15.57
N THR A 629 -22.07 11.46 15.98
CA THR A 629 -23.32 11.42 15.18
C THR A 629 -23.63 12.71 14.41
N ARG A 630 -22.75 13.71 14.36
CA ARG A 630 -22.98 15.01 13.67
C ARG A 630 -21.91 15.34 12.67
#